data_967161adeb78705abbbe684712450d49
#
_entry.id   967161adeb78705abbbe684712450d49
#
_cell.length_a   1.000
_cell.length_b   1.000
_cell.length_c   1.000
_cell.angle_alpha   90.00
_cell.angle_beta   90.00
_cell.angle_gamma   90.00
#
_symmetry.space_group_name_H-M   'P 1'
#
loop_
_entity.id
_entity.type
_entity.pdbx_description
1 polymer ?
#
loop_
_entity_poly.entity_id
_entity_poly.type
_entity_poly.pdbx_seq_one_letter_code
_entity_poly.pdbx_strand_id
1 'polypeptide(L)'
;MARDPIELEIFKNIFHSVAEEMGAALRRTAFSPNIKERRDYSCAVFDSDGQVIAMGDHMPVHLGSMPMSVKAVLDDLELMPGDVAMLNDPFRGGTHLPDITLVAPVYVRHGRSRSRAKTPPDFYVASRAHHADIGGAYPGSMGLCREIYQEGLRIPPVKILRAGNMQRDVLALLLSNVRTPVEREGDLGAQIAACHIGAERLHEICQRYGLEHVHKAAGELLDYSEEMMRAFLADVPRGTYGAEDFLDNDGITDQPVRIAVCVQVTGGKGRRAVTVDFGGTDPQVEGSV
;
A
#
# COMPACT_ATOMS: atom_id res chain seq x y z
N MET A 1 -20.47 -16.66 -18.70
CA MET A 1 -19.62 -17.07 -19.85
C MET A 1 -18.29 -17.56 -19.29
N ALA A 2 -17.64 -18.54 -19.92
CA ALA A 2 -16.31 -18.93 -19.53
C ALA A 2 -15.35 -17.75 -19.76
N ARG A 3 -14.41 -17.49 -18.82
CA ARG A 3 -13.39 -16.47 -18.99
C ARG A 3 -12.49 -16.83 -20.17
N ASP A 4 -12.12 -15.83 -20.98
CA ASP A 4 -11.09 -16.03 -22.01
C ASP A 4 -9.70 -15.98 -21.36
N PRO A 5 -8.94 -17.07 -21.36
CA PRO A 5 -7.63 -17.11 -20.71
C PRO A 5 -6.59 -16.21 -21.39
N ILE A 6 -6.76 -15.92 -22.69
CA ILE A 6 -5.87 -15.02 -23.43
C ILE A 6 -6.13 -13.59 -22.98
N GLU A 7 -7.39 -13.19 -22.90
CA GLU A 7 -7.79 -11.85 -22.43
C GLU A 7 -7.37 -11.63 -20.98
N LEU A 8 -7.56 -12.63 -20.11
CA LEU A 8 -7.14 -12.58 -18.72
C LEU A 8 -5.63 -12.32 -18.59
N GLU A 9 -4.80 -13.03 -19.37
CA GLU A 9 -3.35 -12.83 -19.35
C GLU A 9 -2.95 -11.45 -19.91
N ILE A 10 -3.64 -10.96 -20.94
CA ILE A 10 -3.42 -9.62 -21.49
C ILE A 10 -3.69 -8.56 -20.42
N PHE A 11 -4.87 -8.58 -19.77
CA PHE A 11 -5.21 -7.58 -18.75
C PHE A 11 -4.36 -7.68 -17.49
N LYS A 12 -3.97 -8.89 -17.07
CA LYS A 12 -3.00 -9.09 -15.99
C LYS A 12 -1.71 -8.31 -16.28
N ASN A 13 -1.15 -8.47 -17.47
CA ASN A 13 0.08 -7.78 -17.85
C ASN A 13 -0.13 -6.27 -18.04
N ILE A 14 -1.28 -5.84 -18.54
CA ILE A 14 -1.62 -4.42 -18.68
C ILE A 14 -1.66 -3.76 -17.30
N PHE A 15 -2.39 -4.29 -16.32
CA PHE A 15 -2.46 -3.69 -14.98
C PHE A 15 -1.11 -3.76 -14.25
N HIS A 16 -0.39 -4.88 -14.41
CA HIS A 16 0.95 -5.01 -13.85
C HIS A 16 1.90 -3.94 -14.43
N SER A 17 1.86 -3.70 -15.74
CA SER A 17 2.69 -2.67 -16.38
C SER A 17 2.39 -1.25 -15.87
N VAL A 18 1.12 -0.95 -15.51
CA VAL A 18 0.79 0.34 -14.88
C VAL A 18 1.55 0.52 -13.56
N ALA A 19 1.53 -0.49 -12.69
CA ALA A 19 2.23 -0.44 -11.41
C ALA A 19 3.75 -0.35 -11.60
N GLU A 20 4.33 -1.06 -12.59
CA GLU A 20 5.74 -0.98 -12.93
C GLU A 20 6.14 0.41 -13.48
N GLU A 21 5.33 1.00 -14.33
CA GLU A 21 5.58 2.37 -14.85
C GLU A 21 5.52 3.42 -13.73
N MET A 22 4.58 3.29 -12.80
CA MET A 22 4.53 4.11 -11.59
C MET A 22 5.83 3.99 -10.79
N GLY A 23 6.30 2.76 -10.54
CA GLY A 23 7.54 2.49 -9.81
C GLY A 23 8.78 3.02 -10.53
N ALA A 24 8.84 2.87 -11.84
CA ALA A 24 9.93 3.40 -12.66
C ALA A 24 9.98 4.93 -12.61
N ALA A 25 8.83 5.59 -12.65
CA ALA A 25 8.73 7.04 -12.51
C ALA A 25 9.16 7.51 -11.11
N LEU A 26 8.65 6.86 -10.06
CA LEU A 26 9.04 7.13 -8.68
C LEU A 26 10.55 7.06 -8.51
N ARG A 27 11.15 5.95 -8.91
CA ARG A 27 12.60 5.73 -8.80
C ARG A 27 13.42 6.79 -9.54
N ARG A 28 12.98 7.17 -10.74
CA ARG A 28 13.73 8.15 -11.58
C ARG A 28 13.67 9.56 -11.04
N THR A 29 12.58 9.94 -10.37
CA THR A 29 12.33 11.31 -9.92
C THR A 29 12.58 11.52 -8.43
N ALA A 30 12.69 10.46 -7.63
CA ALA A 30 13.00 10.52 -6.20
C ALA A 30 14.42 11.08 -5.95
N PHE A 31 14.63 11.57 -4.76
CA PHE A 31 15.87 12.19 -4.30
C PHE A 31 16.69 11.26 -3.41
N SER A 32 16.01 10.56 -2.47
CA SER A 32 16.71 9.75 -1.48
C SER A 32 17.29 8.45 -2.04
N PRO A 33 18.43 7.99 -1.50
CA PRO A 33 19.01 6.69 -1.84
C PRO A 33 18.08 5.50 -1.49
N ASN A 34 17.24 5.64 -0.48
CA ASN A 34 16.29 4.57 -0.10
C ASN A 34 15.35 4.23 -1.26
N ILE A 35 14.80 5.25 -1.94
CA ILE A 35 13.91 5.05 -3.08
C ILE A 35 14.71 4.73 -4.34
N LYS A 36 15.75 5.51 -4.65
CA LYS A 36 16.51 5.39 -5.92
C LYS A 36 17.35 4.13 -6.02
N GLU A 37 18.12 3.84 -4.95
CA GLU A 37 19.15 2.80 -4.96
C GLU A 37 18.66 1.51 -4.33
N ARG A 38 18.10 1.59 -3.12
CA ARG A 38 17.56 0.41 -2.41
C ARG A 38 16.23 -0.07 -2.97
N ARG A 39 15.52 0.79 -3.74
CA ARG A 39 14.19 0.51 -4.30
C ARG A 39 13.16 0.16 -3.24
N ASP A 40 13.26 0.83 -2.09
CA ASP A 40 12.35 0.61 -0.99
C ASP A 40 11.05 1.40 -1.19
N TYR A 41 10.27 0.90 -2.11
CA TYR A 41 8.97 1.44 -2.49
C TYR A 41 8.09 0.36 -3.12
N SER A 42 6.81 0.64 -3.24
CA SER A 42 5.86 -0.16 -4.02
C SER A 42 4.78 0.73 -4.62
N CYS A 43 4.30 0.33 -5.80
CA CYS A 43 3.18 0.95 -6.48
C CYS A 43 2.13 -0.10 -6.81
N ALA A 44 0.85 0.29 -6.75
CA ALA A 44 -0.26 -0.64 -6.97
C ALA A 44 -1.47 0.05 -7.56
N VAL A 45 -2.31 -0.75 -8.23
CA VAL A 45 -3.60 -0.39 -8.82
C VAL A 45 -4.70 -1.12 -8.06
N PHE A 46 -5.77 -0.40 -7.77
CA PHE A 46 -6.92 -0.90 -7.02
C PHE A 46 -8.22 -0.64 -7.79
N ASP A 47 -9.21 -1.50 -7.60
CA ASP A 47 -10.55 -1.30 -8.11
C ASP A 47 -11.33 -0.21 -7.34
N SER A 48 -12.60 -0.01 -7.70
CA SER A 48 -13.49 0.97 -7.07
C SER A 48 -13.79 0.67 -5.60
N ASP A 49 -13.62 -0.58 -5.16
CA ASP A 49 -13.86 -1.03 -3.79
C ASP A 49 -12.56 -1.04 -2.94
N GLY A 50 -11.43 -0.66 -3.54
CA GLY A 50 -10.12 -0.63 -2.89
C GLY A 50 -9.45 -2.01 -2.80
N GLN A 51 -9.88 -2.98 -3.63
CA GLN A 51 -9.20 -4.26 -3.75
C GLN A 51 -8.02 -4.15 -4.73
N VAL A 52 -6.88 -4.75 -4.37
CA VAL A 52 -5.69 -4.70 -5.22
C VAL A 52 -5.86 -5.54 -6.48
N ILE A 53 -5.77 -4.91 -7.66
CA ILE A 53 -5.82 -5.56 -8.97
C ILE A 53 -4.43 -6.01 -9.38
N ALA A 54 -3.45 -5.13 -9.21
CA ALA A 54 -2.06 -5.39 -9.55
C ALA A 54 -1.11 -4.58 -8.68
N MET A 55 0.05 -5.15 -8.43
CA MET A 55 1.17 -4.53 -7.72
C MET A 55 2.43 -4.79 -8.52
N GLY A 56 3.35 -3.82 -8.58
CA GLY A 56 4.64 -4.02 -9.25
C GLY A 56 5.53 -5.00 -8.47
N ASP A 57 6.52 -5.56 -9.15
CA ASP A 57 7.54 -6.46 -8.56
C ASP A 57 8.55 -5.67 -7.72
N HIS A 58 8.06 -5.05 -6.64
CA HIS A 58 8.79 -4.18 -5.74
C HIS A 58 9.05 -4.88 -4.39
N MET A 59 8.88 -4.16 -3.27
CA MET A 59 9.14 -4.69 -1.92
C MET A 59 8.02 -5.66 -1.46
N PRO A 60 8.30 -6.94 -1.25
CA PRO A 60 7.29 -7.94 -0.87
C PRO A 60 6.58 -7.64 0.45
N VAL A 61 7.25 -6.98 1.40
CA VAL A 61 6.67 -6.62 2.70
C VAL A 61 5.44 -5.71 2.57
N HIS A 62 5.30 -4.98 1.47
CA HIS A 62 4.17 -4.10 1.20
C HIS A 62 2.92 -4.80 0.68
N LEU A 63 3.01 -6.07 0.20
CA LEU A 63 1.92 -6.79 -0.45
C LEU A 63 0.65 -6.89 0.42
N GLY A 64 0.80 -7.25 1.69
CA GLY A 64 -0.34 -7.39 2.60
C GLY A 64 -0.76 -6.10 3.27
N SER A 65 0.13 -5.12 3.39
CA SER A 65 -0.10 -3.91 4.19
C SER A 65 -0.63 -2.71 3.37
N MET A 66 -0.30 -2.61 2.09
CA MET A 66 -0.76 -1.50 1.25
C MET A 66 -2.30 -1.49 1.07
N PRO A 67 -3.00 -2.62 0.89
CA PRO A 67 -4.47 -2.66 0.89
C PRO A 67 -5.08 -2.12 2.18
N MET A 68 -4.44 -2.37 3.33
CA MET A 68 -4.90 -1.82 4.62
C MET A 68 -4.80 -0.30 4.65
N SER A 69 -3.74 0.28 4.09
CA SER A 69 -3.59 1.75 3.98
C SER A 69 -4.64 2.36 3.06
N VAL A 70 -4.89 1.75 1.91
CA VAL A 70 -5.95 2.19 0.99
C VAL A 70 -7.30 2.13 1.69
N LYS A 71 -7.63 1.01 2.34
CA LYS A 71 -8.86 0.88 3.11
C LYS A 71 -9.01 1.96 4.17
N ALA A 72 -7.97 2.25 4.97
CA ALA A 72 -8.01 3.29 5.99
C ALA A 72 -8.28 4.67 5.39
N VAL A 73 -7.71 4.98 4.22
CA VAL A 73 -8.01 6.23 3.49
C VAL A 73 -9.47 6.28 3.06
N LEU A 74 -10.02 5.18 2.53
CA LEU A 74 -11.42 5.13 2.06
C LEU A 74 -12.43 5.20 3.21
N ASP A 75 -12.08 4.63 4.37
CA ASP A 75 -12.90 4.70 5.57
C ASP A 75 -12.96 6.13 6.17
N ASP A 76 -11.87 6.90 6.05
CA ASP A 76 -11.74 8.21 6.72
C ASP A 76 -12.00 9.40 5.80
N LEU A 77 -11.79 9.26 4.48
CA LEU A 77 -11.76 10.38 3.55
C LEU A 77 -12.63 10.12 2.32
N GLU A 78 -13.46 11.09 1.96
CA GLU A 78 -14.04 11.17 0.62
C GLU A 78 -13.01 11.79 -0.33
N LEU A 79 -12.51 11.02 -1.29
CA LEU A 79 -11.55 11.50 -2.29
C LEU A 79 -12.27 11.99 -3.54
N MET A 80 -11.97 13.22 -3.94
CA MET A 80 -12.52 13.89 -5.12
C MET A 80 -11.48 13.93 -6.26
N PRO A 81 -11.89 14.20 -7.52
CA PRO A 81 -10.95 14.33 -8.63
C PRO A 81 -9.80 15.30 -8.33
N GLY A 82 -8.56 14.81 -8.48
CA GLY A 82 -7.34 15.58 -8.20
C GLY A 82 -6.92 15.62 -6.73
N ASP A 83 -7.63 14.92 -5.83
CA ASP A 83 -7.16 14.72 -4.47
C ASP A 83 -6.06 13.64 -4.43
N VAL A 84 -5.16 13.76 -3.45
CA VAL A 84 -4.22 12.71 -3.06
C VAL A 84 -4.20 12.67 -1.54
N ALA A 85 -4.50 11.52 -0.97
CA ALA A 85 -4.35 11.28 0.46
C ALA A 85 -2.94 10.78 0.79
N MET A 86 -2.50 11.03 2.02
CA MET A 86 -1.22 10.58 2.57
C MET A 86 -1.44 10.00 3.97
N LEU A 87 -0.72 8.94 4.31
CA LEU A 87 -0.68 8.38 5.67
C LEU A 87 0.60 7.58 5.91
N ASN A 88 0.94 7.40 7.19
CA ASN A 88 1.96 6.44 7.65
C ASN A 88 1.58 5.79 8.99
N ASP A 89 0.45 6.18 9.61
CA ASP A 89 0.05 5.76 10.97
C ASP A 89 -0.16 4.24 11.05
N PRO A 90 0.64 3.46 11.82
CA PRO A 90 0.49 2.02 11.96
C PRO A 90 -0.84 1.58 12.56
N PHE A 91 -1.49 2.44 13.36
CA PHE A 91 -2.80 2.17 13.94
C PHE A 91 -3.95 2.50 12.98
N ARG A 92 -3.63 3.05 11.80
CA ARG A 92 -4.58 3.45 10.76
C ARG A 92 -4.15 2.90 9.38
N GLY A 93 -3.74 1.64 9.32
CA GLY A 93 -3.40 0.95 8.07
C GLY A 93 -1.98 1.16 7.56
N GLY A 94 -1.13 1.91 8.27
CA GLY A 94 0.30 1.97 8.00
C GLY A 94 1.04 0.76 8.57
N THR A 95 2.36 0.73 8.40
CA THR A 95 3.26 -0.31 8.96
C THR A 95 4.21 0.29 9.98
N HIS A 96 5.12 1.13 9.53
CA HIS A 96 6.00 1.93 10.37
C HIS A 96 6.11 3.36 9.80
N LEU A 97 6.54 4.31 10.63
CA LEU A 97 6.43 5.73 10.29
C LEU A 97 7.21 6.16 9.03
N PRO A 98 8.41 5.61 8.71
CA PRO A 98 9.11 5.93 7.48
C PRO A 98 8.35 5.58 6.19
N ASP A 99 7.43 4.62 6.22
CA ASP A 99 6.65 4.17 5.05
C ASP A 99 5.46 5.07 4.76
N ILE A 100 5.70 6.19 4.06
CA ILE A 100 4.61 7.07 3.63
C ILE A 100 3.88 6.45 2.45
N THR A 101 2.57 6.27 2.60
CA THR A 101 1.68 5.81 1.52
C THR A 101 0.85 6.97 0.99
N LEU A 102 0.85 7.15 -0.33
CA LEU A 102 -0.05 8.05 -1.05
C LEU A 102 -1.12 7.26 -1.78
N VAL A 103 -2.35 7.78 -1.78
CA VAL A 103 -3.52 7.17 -2.46
C VAL A 103 -4.22 8.24 -3.27
N ALA A 104 -4.41 7.97 -4.56
CA ALA A 104 -5.10 8.86 -5.48
C ALA A 104 -6.29 8.19 -6.16
N PRO A 105 -7.46 8.83 -6.23
CA PRO A 105 -8.62 8.32 -6.95
C PRO A 105 -8.48 8.56 -8.46
N VAL A 106 -9.00 7.64 -9.26
CA VAL A 106 -9.04 7.73 -10.72
C VAL A 106 -10.49 7.77 -11.19
N TYR A 107 -10.87 8.86 -11.83
CA TYR A 107 -12.21 9.11 -12.36
C TYR A 107 -12.16 9.14 -13.90
N VAL A 108 -12.55 8.07 -14.55
CA VAL A 108 -12.50 7.94 -16.02
C VAL A 108 -13.74 8.55 -16.68
N ARG A 109 -14.94 8.28 -16.14
CA ARG A 109 -16.23 8.68 -16.75
C ARG A 109 -16.46 10.18 -16.85
N HIS A 110 -15.80 10.95 -16.00
CA HIS A 110 -16.14 12.37 -15.83
C HIS A 110 -14.96 13.32 -16.11
N GLY A 111 -13.82 12.81 -16.48
CA GLY A 111 -12.61 13.63 -16.61
C GLY A 111 -12.36 14.43 -15.32
N ARG A 112 -11.65 15.56 -15.43
CA ARG A 112 -11.35 16.45 -14.29
C ARG A 112 -12.52 17.35 -13.86
N SER A 113 -13.76 17.10 -14.28
CA SER A 113 -14.91 17.96 -13.95
C SER A 113 -15.39 17.72 -12.52
N ARG A 114 -15.38 18.79 -11.72
CA ARG A 114 -15.79 18.82 -10.31
C ARG A 114 -17.30 18.63 -10.05
N SER A 115 -18.14 18.53 -11.09
CA SER A 115 -19.59 18.72 -10.92
C SER A 115 -20.39 17.50 -10.47
N ARG A 116 -19.75 16.36 -10.10
CA ARG A 116 -20.47 15.15 -9.67
C ARG A 116 -19.89 14.50 -8.42
N ALA A 117 -20.12 15.15 -7.29
CA ALA A 117 -19.79 14.70 -5.92
C ALA A 117 -20.55 13.44 -5.42
N LYS A 118 -21.12 12.61 -6.32
CA LYS A 118 -21.93 11.44 -5.93
C LYS A 118 -21.50 10.12 -6.60
N THR A 119 -20.52 10.15 -7.49
CA THR A 119 -20.06 8.92 -8.16
C THR A 119 -18.74 8.51 -7.54
N PRO A 120 -18.58 7.26 -7.08
CA PRO A 120 -17.30 6.78 -6.58
C PRO A 120 -16.25 6.80 -7.71
N PRO A 121 -14.95 6.83 -7.37
CA PRO A 121 -13.87 6.65 -8.32
C PRO A 121 -14.01 5.31 -9.06
N ASP A 122 -13.54 5.27 -10.30
CA ASP A 122 -13.52 4.02 -11.08
C ASP A 122 -12.37 3.09 -10.62
N PHE A 123 -11.24 3.69 -10.22
CA PHE A 123 -10.06 2.99 -9.68
C PHE A 123 -9.37 3.85 -8.63
N TYR A 124 -8.39 3.24 -7.94
CA TYR A 124 -7.39 3.96 -7.17
C TYR A 124 -5.99 3.51 -7.56
N VAL A 125 -5.04 4.40 -7.38
CA VAL A 125 -3.61 4.08 -7.46
C VAL A 125 -2.94 4.47 -6.16
N ALA A 126 -1.97 3.68 -5.73
CA ALA A 126 -1.23 3.96 -4.51
C ALA A 126 0.27 3.80 -4.73
N SER A 127 1.04 4.62 -4.02
CA SER A 127 2.49 4.58 -3.96
C SER A 127 2.90 4.61 -2.49
N ARG A 128 3.71 3.63 -2.07
CA ARG A 128 4.38 3.61 -0.76
C ARG A 128 5.87 3.73 -0.95
N ALA A 129 6.53 4.52 -0.13
CA ALA A 129 7.98 4.65 -0.15
C ALA A 129 8.52 4.83 1.27
N HIS A 130 9.67 4.21 1.55
CA HIS A 130 10.41 4.37 2.78
C HIS A 130 11.21 5.67 2.73
N HIS A 131 10.73 6.69 3.43
CA HIS A 131 11.41 7.97 3.57
C HIS A 131 12.64 7.86 4.48
N ALA A 132 13.75 8.46 4.08
CA ALA A 132 14.99 8.38 4.84
C ALA A 132 14.96 9.11 6.19
N ASP A 133 14.00 9.99 6.42
CA ASP A 133 13.76 10.66 7.69
C ASP A 133 12.32 11.16 7.77
N ILE A 134 11.66 10.88 8.83
CA ILE A 134 10.30 11.36 9.16
C ILE A 134 10.28 12.08 10.51
N GLY A 135 11.44 12.55 10.97
CA GLY A 135 11.60 13.20 12.28
C GLY A 135 11.92 12.21 13.40
N GLY A 136 11.44 12.50 14.60
CA GLY A 136 11.70 11.69 15.79
C GLY A 136 13.05 11.97 16.47
N ALA A 137 13.39 11.14 17.46
CA ALA A 137 14.55 11.34 18.31
C ALA A 137 15.89 11.05 17.59
N TYR A 138 15.86 10.13 16.61
CA TYR A 138 17.07 9.66 15.94
C TYR A 138 17.06 10.00 14.44
N PRO A 139 18.22 10.37 13.86
CA PRO A 139 18.36 10.49 12.41
C PRO A 139 18.00 9.16 11.73
N GLY A 140 17.24 9.25 10.63
CA GLY A 140 16.76 8.07 9.90
C GLY A 140 15.50 7.43 10.47
N SER A 141 14.96 7.95 11.60
CA SER A 141 13.69 7.52 12.20
C SER A 141 13.59 6.02 12.52
N MET A 142 14.72 5.37 12.80
CA MET A 142 14.83 3.94 13.09
C MET A 142 15.78 3.69 14.28
N GLY A 143 15.66 4.52 15.32
CA GLY A 143 16.42 4.36 16.55
C GLY A 143 15.70 3.49 17.58
N LEU A 144 16.41 3.12 18.64
CA LEU A 144 15.84 2.42 19.79
C LEU A 144 14.92 3.37 20.56
N CYS A 145 13.63 3.19 20.40
CA CYS A 145 12.60 4.03 20.99
C CYS A 145 11.75 3.22 21.98
N ARG A 146 11.07 3.91 22.88
CA ARG A 146 10.09 3.32 23.80
C ARG A 146 8.65 3.70 23.44
N GLU A 147 8.50 4.77 22.69
CA GLU A 147 7.22 5.33 22.29
C GLU A 147 7.26 5.76 20.83
N ILE A 148 6.20 5.49 20.11
CA ILE A 148 6.06 5.84 18.68
C ILE A 148 6.32 7.35 18.40
N TYR A 149 6.07 8.22 19.36
CA TYR A 149 6.36 9.67 19.24
C TYR A 149 7.85 9.99 19.12
N GLN A 150 8.72 9.08 19.55
CA GLN A 150 10.17 9.19 19.42
C GLN A 150 10.64 8.70 18.03
N GLU A 151 9.83 7.88 17.34
CA GLU A 151 10.18 7.32 16.04
C GLU A 151 9.99 8.31 14.90
N GLY A 152 9.04 9.25 15.02
CA GLY A 152 8.79 10.25 14.00
C GLY A 152 7.39 10.85 14.01
N LEU A 153 7.11 11.59 12.96
CA LEU A 153 5.80 12.21 12.77
C LEU A 153 4.78 11.16 12.31
N ARG A 154 3.78 10.91 13.15
CA ARG A 154 2.65 10.03 12.83
C ARG A 154 1.58 10.78 12.06
N ILE A 155 1.30 10.33 10.84
CA ILE A 155 0.39 10.96 9.88
C ILE A 155 -0.82 10.06 9.69
N PRO A 156 -2.00 10.40 10.25
CA PRO A 156 -3.25 9.71 9.92
C PRO A 156 -3.66 10.02 8.47
N PRO A 157 -4.68 9.36 7.89
CA PRO A 157 -5.18 9.72 6.58
C PRO A 157 -5.50 11.21 6.46
N VAL A 158 -4.71 11.95 5.65
CA VAL A 158 -4.89 13.38 5.37
C VAL A 158 -4.71 13.66 3.89
N LYS A 159 -5.37 14.70 3.36
CA LYS A 159 -5.16 15.09 1.95
C LYS A 159 -3.92 15.97 1.83
N ILE A 160 -2.93 15.51 1.07
CA ILE A 160 -1.75 16.30 0.68
C ILE A 160 -2.02 17.13 -0.58
N LEU A 161 -2.87 16.61 -1.50
CA LEU A 161 -3.45 17.41 -2.58
C LEU A 161 -4.97 17.48 -2.42
N ARG A 162 -5.54 18.66 -2.71
CA ARG A 162 -6.98 18.87 -2.89
C ARG A 162 -7.24 19.47 -4.27
N ALA A 163 -7.98 18.74 -5.08
CA ALA A 163 -8.32 19.16 -6.44
C ALA A 163 -7.08 19.63 -7.24
N GLY A 164 -5.98 18.89 -7.14
CA GLY A 164 -4.70 19.19 -7.80
C GLY A 164 -3.84 20.26 -7.12
N ASN A 165 -4.31 20.85 -6.01
CA ASN A 165 -3.55 21.91 -5.31
C ASN A 165 -2.90 21.35 -4.05
N MET A 166 -1.59 21.59 -3.92
CA MET A 166 -0.81 21.24 -2.74
C MET A 166 -1.37 21.91 -1.49
N GLN A 167 -1.58 21.12 -0.44
CA GLN A 167 -1.98 21.63 0.88
C GLN A 167 -0.72 22.11 1.61
N ARG A 168 -0.39 23.39 1.40
CA ARG A 168 0.88 23.98 1.85
C ARG A 168 1.08 23.89 3.36
N ASP A 169 0.00 23.98 4.16
CA ASP A 169 0.07 23.89 5.61
C ASP A 169 0.44 22.48 6.06
N VAL A 170 -0.12 21.44 5.42
CA VAL A 170 0.23 20.04 5.68
C VAL A 170 1.68 19.75 5.29
N LEU A 171 2.10 20.23 4.12
CA LEU A 171 3.48 20.10 3.67
C LEU A 171 4.46 20.82 4.61
N ALA A 172 4.16 22.07 5.00
CA ALA A 172 4.99 22.84 5.91
C ALA A 172 5.12 22.18 7.28
N LEU A 173 4.01 21.61 7.81
CA LEU A 173 4.03 20.86 9.07
C LEU A 173 4.98 19.65 8.95
N LEU A 174 4.90 18.88 7.87
CA LEU A 174 5.79 17.74 7.66
C LEU A 174 7.26 18.19 7.53
N LEU A 175 7.55 19.14 6.64
CA LEU A 175 8.92 19.57 6.35
C LEU A 175 9.60 20.25 7.55
N SER A 176 8.85 20.89 8.46
CA SER A 176 9.41 21.46 9.69
C SER A 176 9.78 20.43 10.76
N ASN A 177 9.33 19.18 10.62
CA ASN A 177 9.60 18.07 11.55
C ASN A 177 10.67 17.09 11.06
N VAL A 178 11.25 17.30 9.88
CA VAL A 178 12.28 16.42 9.29
C VAL A 178 13.62 17.14 9.15
N ARG A 179 14.73 16.40 9.14
CA ARG A 179 16.10 16.95 9.07
C ARG A 179 16.52 17.31 7.66
N THR A 180 15.94 16.65 6.65
CA THR A 180 16.29 16.86 5.23
C THR A 180 15.06 17.28 4.42
N PRO A 181 14.49 18.48 4.67
CA PRO A 181 13.19 18.88 4.11
C PRO A 181 13.18 18.94 2.56
N VAL A 182 14.26 19.39 1.94
CA VAL A 182 14.35 19.46 0.46
C VAL A 182 14.26 18.07 -0.18
N GLU A 183 14.95 17.09 0.40
CA GLU A 183 14.93 15.71 -0.06
C GLU A 183 13.56 15.08 0.16
N ARG A 184 12.93 15.33 1.32
CA ARG A 184 11.57 14.82 1.64
C ARG A 184 10.50 15.40 0.73
N GLU A 185 10.58 16.70 0.45
CA GLU A 185 9.69 17.35 -0.53
C GLU A 185 9.85 16.74 -1.92
N GLY A 186 11.09 16.49 -2.34
CA GLY A 186 11.40 15.83 -3.60
C GLY A 186 10.84 14.41 -3.68
N ASP A 187 10.99 13.61 -2.64
CA ASP A 187 10.47 12.25 -2.58
C ASP A 187 8.93 12.20 -2.57
N LEU A 188 8.27 13.10 -1.84
CA LEU A 188 6.82 13.26 -1.88
C LEU A 188 6.34 13.67 -3.28
N GLY A 189 7.03 14.62 -3.91
CA GLY A 189 6.76 15.02 -5.29
C GLY A 189 6.87 13.85 -6.26
N ALA A 190 7.87 12.99 -6.08
CA ALA A 190 8.06 11.79 -6.89
C ALA A 190 6.94 10.76 -6.70
N GLN A 191 6.45 10.55 -5.46
CA GLN A 191 5.30 9.69 -5.19
C GLN A 191 4.00 10.24 -5.80
N ILE A 192 3.77 11.56 -5.73
CA ILE A 192 2.63 12.22 -6.38
C ILE A 192 2.69 12.03 -7.90
N ALA A 193 3.87 12.21 -8.50
CA ALA A 193 4.08 12.01 -9.93
C ALA A 193 3.81 10.55 -10.34
N ALA A 194 4.24 9.59 -9.55
CA ALA A 194 3.96 8.17 -9.78
C ALA A 194 2.44 7.88 -9.78
N CYS A 195 1.70 8.40 -8.80
CA CYS A 195 0.23 8.28 -8.76
C CYS A 195 -0.42 8.93 -9.99
N HIS A 196 0.10 10.07 -10.44
CA HIS A 196 -0.41 10.75 -11.63
C HIS A 196 -0.22 9.91 -12.90
N ILE A 197 0.95 9.31 -13.08
CA ILE A 197 1.25 8.40 -14.20
C ILE A 197 0.32 7.19 -14.17
N GLY A 198 0.12 6.57 -13.02
CA GLY A 198 -0.82 5.44 -12.89
C GLY A 198 -2.25 5.82 -13.28
N ALA A 199 -2.72 6.99 -12.86
CA ALA A 199 -4.03 7.49 -13.24
C ALA A 199 -4.14 7.78 -14.75
N GLU A 200 -3.13 8.36 -15.37
CA GLU A 200 -3.09 8.60 -16.82
C GLU A 200 -3.12 7.29 -17.62
N ARG A 201 -2.32 6.30 -17.21
CA ARG A 201 -2.31 4.98 -17.86
C ARG A 201 -3.66 4.28 -17.77
N LEU A 202 -4.31 4.32 -16.61
CA LEU A 202 -5.67 3.77 -16.47
C LEU A 202 -6.69 4.50 -17.37
N HIS A 203 -6.58 5.82 -17.53
CA HIS A 203 -7.41 6.57 -18.50
C HIS A 203 -7.18 6.09 -19.93
N GLU A 204 -5.93 5.95 -20.36
CA GLU A 204 -5.57 5.47 -21.70
C GLU A 204 -6.12 4.05 -21.96
N ILE A 205 -5.98 3.15 -20.99
CA ILE A 205 -6.50 1.78 -21.05
C ILE A 205 -8.02 1.80 -21.21
N CYS A 206 -8.71 2.59 -20.38
CA CYS A 206 -10.17 2.72 -20.47
C CYS A 206 -10.66 3.38 -21.76
N GLN A 207 -9.90 4.34 -22.31
CA GLN A 207 -10.18 4.91 -23.63
C GLN A 207 -10.04 3.87 -24.75
N ARG A 208 -9.06 3.01 -24.67
CA ARG A 208 -8.77 1.99 -25.68
C ARG A 208 -9.75 0.82 -25.66
N TYR A 209 -10.06 0.31 -24.48
CA TYR A 209 -10.83 -0.93 -24.29
C TYR A 209 -12.26 -0.72 -23.82
N GLY A 210 -12.60 0.50 -23.38
CA GLY A 210 -13.88 0.80 -22.75
C GLY A 210 -13.88 0.51 -21.25
N LEU A 211 -14.42 1.45 -20.46
CA LEU A 211 -14.39 1.38 -18.99
C LEU A 211 -15.07 0.11 -18.43
N GLU A 212 -16.26 -0.24 -18.95
CA GLU A 212 -17.00 -1.42 -18.48
C GLU A 212 -16.22 -2.73 -18.73
N HIS A 213 -15.52 -2.78 -19.86
CA HIS A 213 -14.68 -3.93 -20.19
C HIS A 213 -13.46 -4.03 -19.26
N VAL A 214 -12.81 -2.90 -18.95
CA VAL A 214 -11.68 -2.85 -18.03
C VAL A 214 -12.08 -3.24 -16.60
N HIS A 215 -13.25 -2.77 -16.12
CA HIS A 215 -13.81 -3.18 -14.82
C HIS A 215 -14.09 -4.69 -14.79
N LYS A 216 -14.71 -5.22 -15.85
CA LYS A 216 -14.98 -6.66 -15.96
C LYS A 216 -13.68 -7.47 -15.89
N ALA A 217 -12.65 -7.06 -16.65
CA ALA A 217 -11.35 -7.73 -16.65
C ALA A 217 -10.67 -7.67 -15.27
N ALA A 218 -10.76 -6.56 -14.56
CA ALA A 218 -10.27 -6.43 -13.19
C ALA A 218 -10.97 -7.42 -12.23
N GLY A 219 -12.31 -7.48 -12.28
CA GLY A 219 -13.08 -8.45 -11.49
C GLY A 219 -12.72 -9.91 -11.81
N GLU A 220 -12.54 -10.24 -13.10
CA GLU A 220 -12.14 -11.59 -13.53
C GLU A 220 -10.74 -11.98 -13.03
N LEU A 221 -9.81 -11.01 -12.89
CA LEU A 221 -8.49 -11.25 -12.30
C LEU A 221 -8.57 -11.53 -10.80
N LEU A 222 -9.40 -10.78 -10.07
CA LEU A 222 -9.64 -11.01 -8.64
C LEU A 222 -10.22 -12.41 -8.40
N ASP A 223 -11.28 -12.76 -9.14
CA ASP A 223 -11.88 -14.10 -9.08
C ASP A 223 -10.87 -15.20 -9.42
N TYR A 224 -10.05 -15.01 -10.45
CA TYR A 224 -9.02 -15.97 -10.83
C TYR A 224 -7.98 -16.17 -9.74
N SER A 225 -7.54 -15.09 -9.09
CA SER A 225 -6.60 -15.15 -7.96
C SER A 225 -7.22 -15.92 -6.77
N GLU A 226 -8.50 -15.70 -6.49
CA GLU A 226 -9.22 -16.46 -5.47
C GLU A 226 -9.30 -17.95 -5.82
N GLU A 227 -9.64 -18.28 -7.06
CA GLU A 227 -9.70 -19.68 -7.53
C GLU A 227 -8.35 -20.37 -7.42
N MET A 228 -7.26 -19.71 -7.81
CA MET A 228 -5.90 -20.24 -7.65
C MET A 228 -5.55 -20.50 -6.18
N MET A 229 -5.84 -19.55 -5.29
CA MET A 229 -5.60 -19.72 -3.86
C MET A 229 -6.44 -20.88 -3.28
N ARG A 230 -7.71 -20.98 -3.66
CA ARG A 230 -8.58 -22.08 -3.25
C ARG A 230 -8.07 -23.44 -3.76
N ALA A 231 -7.58 -23.50 -4.99
CA ALA A 231 -6.99 -24.72 -5.55
C ALA A 231 -5.72 -25.11 -4.78
N PHE A 232 -4.84 -24.17 -4.51
CA PHE A 232 -3.65 -24.40 -3.69
C PHE A 232 -4.01 -24.92 -2.28
N LEU A 233 -4.94 -24.27 -1.61
CA LEU A 233 -5.37 -24.65 -0.28
C LEU A 233 -6.05 -26.04 -0.24
N ALA A 234 -6.69 -26.47 -1.33
CA ALA A 234 -7.31 -27.79 -1.42
C ALA A 234 -6.29 -28.94 -1.24
N ASP A 235 -5.05 -28.71 -1.63
CA ASP A 235 -3.95 -29.68 -1.53
C ASP A 235 -3.21 -29.60 -0.19
N VAL A 236 -3.41 -28.53 0.60
CA VAL A 236 -2.81 -28.41 1.93
C VAL A 236 -3.49 -29.40 2.89
N PRO A 237 -2.74 -30.27 3.58
CA PRO A 237 -3.32 -31.23 4.53
C PRO A 237 -4.07 -30.49 5.67
N ARG A 238 -5.15 -31.11 6.15
CA ARG A 238 -5.82 -30.62 7.37
C ARG A 238 -4.90 -30.83 8.56
N GLY A 239 -4.87 -29.88 9.46
CA GLY A 239 -4.04 -29.98 10.66
C GLY A 239 -3.84 -28.64 11.35
N THR A 240 -3.07 -28.72 12.42
CA THR A 240 -2.55 -27.55 13.13
C THR A 240 -1.04 -27.58 13.01
N TYR A 241 -0.48 -26.47 12.56
CA TYR A 241 0.94 -26.30 12.33
C TYR A 241 1.42 -25.16 13.21
N GLY A 242 2.46 -25.37 14.00
CA GLY A 242 3.04 -24.34 14.86
C GLY A 242 4.48 -24.05 14.48
N ALA A 243 4.88 -22.80 14.64
CA ALA A 243 6.26 -22.38 14.57
C ALA A 243 6.51 -21.29 15.63
N GLU A 244 7.74 -21.19 16.11
CA GLU A 244 8.17 -20.11 16.97
C GLU A 244 9.60 -19.69 16.60
N ASP A 245 9.88 -18.42 16.85
CA ASP A 245 11.20 -17.82 16.70
C ASP A 245 11.37 -16.72 17.74
N PHE A 246 12.58 -16.22 17.89
CA PHE A 246 12.90 -15.24 18.93
C PHE A 246 13.71 -14.09 18.31
N LEU A 247 13.34 -12.86 18.66
CA LEU A 247 14.27 -11.75 18.59
C LEU A 247 15.20 -11.82 19.81
N ASP A 248 16.48 -11.54 19.63
CA ASP A 248 17.46 -11.68 20.71
C ASP A 248 17.13 -10.80 21.92
N ASN A 249 16.60 -9.60 21.66
CA ASN A 249 16.13 -8.65 22.67
C ASN A 249 15.27 -7.55 22.01
N ASP A 250 14.72 -6.63 22.81
CA ASP A 250 13.95 -5.47 22.35
C ASP A 250 14.80 -4.18 22.20
N GLY A 251 16.12 -4.28 22.33
CA GLY A 251 17.06 -3.15 22.32
C GLY A 251 17.10 -2.33 23.61
N ILE A 252 16.21 -2.58 24.57
CA ILE A 252 16.13 -1.91 25.88
C ILE A 252 16.46 -2.89 27.03
N THR A 253 15.93 -4.09 26.92
CA THR A 253 16.15 -5.19 27.85
C THR A 253 16.91 -6.32 27.16
N ASP A 254 17.64 -7.16 27.94
CA ASP A 254 18.33 -8.34 27.41
C ASP A 254 17.42 -9.59 27.38
N GLN A 255 16.11 -9.40 27.44
CA GLN A 255 15.16 -10.51 27.37
C GLN A 255 14.80 -10.81 25.91
N PRO A 256 14.84 -12.08 25.47
CA PRO A 256 14.39 -12.46 24.16
C PRO A 256 12.88 -12.23 24.02
N VAL A 257 12.45 -11.84 22.82
CA VAL A 257 11.04 -11.63 22.49
C VAL A 257 10.57 -12.78 21.61
N ARG A 258 9.65 -13.59 22.14
CA ARG A 258 9.10 -14.73 21.44
C ARG A 258 8.07 -14.30 20.41
N ILE A 259 8.21 -14.81 19.19
CA ILE A 259 7.21 -14.71 18.10
C ILE A 259 6.71 -16.12 17.85
N ALA A 260 5.41 -16.36 18.01
CA ALA A 260 4.80 -17.66 17.80
C ALA A 260 3.62 -17.56 16.87
N VAL A 261 3.48 -18.56 15.98
CA VAL A 261 2.34 -18.65 15.06
C VAL A 261 1.74 -20.06 15.09
N CYS A 262 0.41 -20.11 15.11
CA CYS A 262 -0.36 -21.32 14.93
C CYS A 262 -1.22 -21.19 13.67
N VAL A 263 -1.02 -22.08 12.70
CA VAL A 263 -1.80 -22.13 11.46
C VAL A 263 -2.72 -23.34 11.51
N GLN A 264 -4.03 -23.09 11.51
CA GLN A 264 -5.04 -24.14 11.49
C GLN A 264 -5.67 -24.25 10.10
N VAL A 265 -5.59 -25.45 9.51
CA VAL A 265 -6.21 -25.78 8.22
C VAL A 265 -7.42 -26.70 8.48
N THR A 266 -8.61 -26.20 8.23
CA THR A 266 -9.88 -26.88 8.50
C THR A 266 -10.73 -27.05 7.24
N GLY A 267 -11.90 -27.68 7.34
CA GLY A 267 -12.83 -27.88 6.22
C GLY A 267 -12.47 -29.08 5.31
N GLY A 268 -13.36 -29.40 4.38
CA GLY A 268 -13.18 -30.47 3.36
C GLY A 268 -12.38 -29.99 2.13
N LYS A 269 -12.00 -30.91 1.23
CA LYS A 269 -11.47 -30.54 -0.10
C LYS A 269 -12.45 -29.59 -0.80
N GLY A 270 -11.99 -28.47 -1.33
CA GLY A 270 -12.82 -27.43 -1.96
C GLY A 270 -13.49 -26.44 -1.01
N ARG A 271 -13.39 -26.60 0.31
CA ARG A 271 -13.84 -25.66 1.34
C ARG A 271 -12.83 -25.55 2.47
N ARG A 272 -11.55 -25.44 2.14
CA ARG A 272 -10.50 -25.19 3.12
C ARG A 272 -10.67 -23.80 3.71
N ALA A 273 -10.52 -23.72 5.04
CA ALA A 273 -10.35 -22.47 5.76
C ALA A 273 -8.99 -22.51 6.47
N VAL A 274 -8.28 -21.41 6.44
CA VAL A 274 -7.00 -21.23 7.12
C VAL A 274 -7.17 -20.12 8.14
N THR A 275 -6.81 -20.43 9.39
CA THR A 275 -6.71 -19.45 10.46
C THR A 275 -5.24 -19.33 10.86
N VAL A 276 -4.73 -18.12 10.89
CA VAL A 276 -3.39 -17.80 11.37
C VAL A 276 -3.55 -17.05 12.69
N ASP A 277 -3.00 -17.63 13.75
CA ASP A 277 -3.12 -17.12 15.12
C ASP A 277 -1.72 -16.86 15.69
N PHE A 278 -1.47 -15.63 16.10
CA PHE A 278 -0.24 -15.17 16.77
C PHE A 278 -0.38 -15.09 18.29
N GLY A 279 -1.45 -15.60 18.86
CA GLY A 279 -1.78 -15.48 20.28
C GLY A 279 -0.75 -16.10 21.24
N GLY A 280 0.25 -16.86 20.72
CA GLY A 280 1.38 -17.35 21.49
C GLY A 280 2.61 -16.43 21.52
N THR A 281 2.57 -15.32 20.78
CA THR A 281 3.62 -14.29 20.75
C THR A 281 3.62 -13.50 22.07
N ASP A 282 4.79 -13.06 22.51
CA ASP A 282 4.93 -12.24 23.71
C ASP A 282 4.11 -10.93 23.60
N PRO A 283 3.65 -10.38 24.72
CA PRO A 283 2.99 -9.08 24.74
C PRO A 283 3.98 -7.97 24.33
N GLN A 284 3.44 -6.77 24.14
CA GLN A 284 4.26 -5.61 23.84
C GLN A 284 5.39 -5.44 24.85
N VAL A 285 6.60 -5.25 24.33
CA VAL A 285 7.85 -5.04 25.10
C VAL A 285 8.15 -3.55 25.25
N GLU A 286 9.22 -3.19 25.96
CA GLU A 286 9.58 -1.78 26.19
C GLU A 286 10.21 -1.10 24.99
N GLY A 287 10.90 -1.85 24.16
CA GLY A 287 11.57 -1.35 22.97
C GLY A 287 10.69 -1.39 21.70
N SER A 288 11.10 -0.65 20.69
CA SER A 288 10.48 -0.66 19.37
C SER A 288 11.06 -1.80 18.52
N VAL A 289 10.37 -2.92 18.43
CA VAL A 289 10.71 -4.11 17.65
C VAL A 289 9.61 -4.47 16.66
#